data_e32ce5c1f069908e5d0e5dc9dc4ce82c
#
_entry.id   e32ce5c1f069908e5d0e5dc9dc4ce82c
#
_cell.length_a   1.000
_cell.length_b   1.000
_cell.length_c   1.000
_cell.angle_alpha   90.00
_cell.angle_beta   90.00
_cell.angle_gamma   90.00
#
_symmetry.space_group_name_H-M   'P 1'
#
loop_
_entity.id
_entity.type
_entity.pdbx_description
1 polymer ?
#
loop_
_entity_poly.entity_id
_entity_poly.type
_entity_poly.pdbx_seq_one_letter_code
_entity_poly.pdbx_strand_id
1 'polypeptide(L)'
;IRIFFIDNPDDRLGEIQVRGENVMVGYYKNPEATKEVFTEDGWLRTGDLGTLDDNNNLYIRGRSKTMILSSSGQNIFPEEIEARLNNMPFVLESLVIERNKKLVALVYADYEALDSLGLNNPENLKTIMDENLKSLNNSVAAYEKVSQIQLYPTEFEKTPKRSIKRYLYNSIAED
;
A
#
# COMPACT_ATOMS: atom_id res chain seq x y z
N ILE A 1 -1.35 22.25 -7.49
CA ILE A 1 -1.53 21.19 -6.50
C ILE A 1 -1.80 21.84 -5.15
N ARG A 2 -2.72 21.27 -4.41
CA ARG A 2 -2.91 21.59 -2.98
C ARG A 2 -3.05 20.31 -2.17
N ILE A 3 -2.78 20.38 -0.87
CA ILE A 3 -3.10 19.33 0.08
C ILE A 3 -4.35 19.74 0.85
N PHE A 4 -5.36 18.89 0.85
CA PHE A 4 -6.54 19.05 1.68
C PHE A 4 -6.36 18.17 2.93
N PHE A 5 -6.09 18.80 4.07
CA PHE A 5 -5.84 18.09 5.33
C PHE A 5 -7.11 17.33 5.76
N ILE A 6 -6.91 16.08 6.21
CA ILE A 6 -8.04 15.18 6.52
C ILE A 6 -8.48 15.36 7.96
N ASP A 7 -7.57 15.29 8.93
CA ASP A 7 -7.94 15.28 10.35
C ASP A 7 -7.18 16.30 11.22
N ASN A 8 -5.92 16.60 10.91
CA ASN A 8 -5.10 17.52 11.70
C ASN A 8 -4.14 18.30 10.80
N PRO A 9 -4.24 19.64 10.77
CA PRO A 9 -3.30 20.48 10.02
C PRO A 9 -1.83 20.31 10.45
N ASP A 10 -1.58 19.92 11.69
CA ASP A 10 -0.24 19.76 12.23
C ASP A 10 0.48 18.54 11.66
N ASP A 11 -0.25 17.51 11.22
CA ASP A 11 0.33 16.31 10.61
C ASP A 11 0.80 16.53 9.16
N ARG A 12 0.45 17.68 8.56
CA ARG A 12 0.73 18.02 7.15
C ARG A 12 0.32 16.94 6.14
N LEU A 13 -0.39 15.92 6.58
CA LEU A 13 -0.92 14.84 5.75
C LEU A 13 -2.31 15.22 5.25
N GLY A 14 -2.55 15.05 3.97
CA GLY A 14 -3.87 15.29 3.41
C GLY A 14 -4.05 14.71 2.02
N GLU A 15 -5.28 14.79 1.50
CA GLU A 15 -5.59 14.38 0.14
C GLU A 15 -4.94 15.35 -0.85
N ILE A 16 -4.21 14.78 -1.81
CA ILE A 16 -3.63 15.54 -2.92
C ILE A 16 -4.76 15.92 -3.86
N GLN A 17 -4.93 17.23 -4.08
CA GLN A 17 -5.89 17.76 -5.04
C GLN A 17 -5.18 18.54 -6.13
N VAL A 18 -5.64 18.38 -7.37
CA VAL A 18 -5.02 19.00 -8.54
C VAL A 18 -6.04 19.80 -9.35
N ARG A 19 -5.57 20.90 -9.94
CA ARG A 19 -6.34 21.71 -10.87
C ARG A 19 -5.41 22.28 -11.94
N GLY A 20 -5.82 22.27 -13.18
CA GLY A 20 -5.04 22.78 -14.31
C GLY A 20 -5.62 22.29 -15.64
N GLU A 21 -5.10 22.80 -16.75
CA GLU A 21 -5.56 22.49 -18.11
C GLU A 21 -5.35 21.02 -18.50
N ASN A 22 -4.42 20.33 -17.85
CA ASN A 22 -4.14 18.91 -18.05
C ASN A 22 -5.04 17.97 -17.24
N VAL A 23 -5.94 18.52 -16.41
CA VAL A 23 -6.90 17.73 -15.63
C VAL A 23 -8.11 17.42 -16.51
N MET A 24 -8.62 16.18 -16.43
CA MET A 24 -9.81 15.77 -17.16
C MET A 24 -11.01 16.69 -16.86
N VAL A 25 -11.91 16.85 -17.83
CA VAL A 25 -13.18 17.57 -17.63
C VAL A 25 -14.23 16.71 -16.92
N GLY A 26 -14.07 15.39 -16.90
CA GLY A 26 -14.98 14.44 -16.25
C GLY A 26 -14.91 13.05 -16.86
N TYR A 27 -15.69 12.13 -16.28
CA TYR A 27 -15.86 10.77 -16.81
C TYR A 27 -16.90 10.76 -17.93
N TYR A 28 -16.55 10.13 -19.05
CA TYR A 28 -17.44 10.05 -20.21
C TYR A 28 -18.76 9.38 -19.86
N LYS A 29 -19.87 10.09 -20.14
CA LYS A 29 -21.25 9.64 -19.86
C LYS A 29 -21.51 9.23 -18.41
N ASN A 30 -20.72 9.72 -17.45
CA ASN A 30 -20.89 9.43 -16.03
C ASN A 30 -20.79 10.72 -15.17
N PRO A 31 -21.82 11.56 -15.15
CA PRO A 31 -21.82 12.81 -14.40
C PRO A 31 -21.78 12.60 -12.87
N GLU A 32 -22.35 11.52 -12.39
CA GLU A 32 -22.35 11.19 -10.94
C GLU A 32 -20.93 10.93 -10.45
N ALA A 33 -20.19 10.00 -11.11
CA ALA A 33 -18.80 9.75 -10.78
C ALA A 33 -17.92 11.00 -10.98
N THR A 34 -18.25 11.85 -11.95
CA THR A 34 -17.55 13.13 -12.15
C THR A 34 -17.76 14.05 -10.94
N LYS A 35 -18.99 14.18 -10.45
CA LYS A 35 -19.32 15.01 -9.29
C LYS A 35 -18.62 14.53 -8.02
N GLU A 36 -18.47 13.21 -7.84
CA GLU A 36 -17.80 12.63 -6.66
C GLU A 36 -16.31 12.96 -6.58
N VAL A 37 -15.64 13.08 -7.73
CA VAL A 37 -14.19 13.30 -7.77
C VAL A 37 -13.78 14.77 -7.87
N PHE A 38 -14.72 15.70 -8.10
CA PHE A 38 -14.42 17.12 -8.06
C PHE A 38 -14.98 17.79 -6.81
N THR A 39 -14.21 18.72 -6.26
CA THR A 39 -14.69 19.62 -5.21
C THR A 39 -15.60 20.69 -5.81
N GLU A 40 -16.40 21.36 -4.98
CA GLU A 40 -17.27 22.45 -5.43
C GLU A 40 -16.50 23.61 -6.09
N ASP A 41 -15.27 23.85 -5.67
CA ASP A 41 -14.37 24.87 -6.23
C ASP A 41 -13.47 24.34 -7.38
N GLY A 42 -13.81 23.16 -7.94
CA GLY A 42 -13.26 22.64 -9.20
C GLY A 42 -11.87 22.00 -9.09
N TRP A 43 -11.48 21.48 -7.94
CA TRP A 43 -10.29 20.66 -7.80
C TRP A 43 -10.62 19.19 -7.94
N LEU A 44 -9.80 18.46 -8.70
CA LEU A 44 -9.86 17.01 -8.78
C LEU A 44 -9.26 16.38 -7.51
N ARG A 45 -10.01 15.56 -6.83
CA ARG A 45 -9.58 14.68 -5.76
C ARG A 45 -8.86 13.48 -6.37
N THR A 46 -7.56 13.31 -6.08
CA THR A 46 -6.79 12.20 -6.66
C THR A 46 -7.04 10.88 -5.94
N GLY A 47 -7.48 10.93 -4.69
CA GLY A 47 -7.54 9.80 -3.79
C GLY A 47 -6.15 9.37 -3.28
N ASP A 48 -5.11 10.11 -3.61
CA ASP A 48 -3.77 9.92 -3.09
C ASP A 48 -3.55 10.83 -1.89
N LEU A 49 -2.85 10.33 -0.88
CA LEU A 49 -2.44 11.06 0.31
C LEU A 49 -0.97 11.49 0.20
N GLY A 50 -0.68 12.65 0.72
CA GLY A 50 0.68 13.17 0.70
C GLY A 50 0.92 14.29 1.70
N THR A 51 2.18 14.69 1.78
CA THR A 51 2.66 15.80 2.61
C THR A 51 3.43 16.79 1.76
N LEU A 52 3.41 18.06 2.14
CA LEU A 52 4.29 19.10 1.58
C LEU A 52 5.33 19.47 2.64
N ASP A 53 6.59 19.55 2.22
CA ASP A 53 7.63 20.15 3.07
C ASP A 53 7.63 21.70 2.97
N ASP A 54 8.51 22.34 3.74
CA ASP A 54 8.61 23.80 3.78
C ASP A 54 9.11 24.41 2.44
N ASN A 55 9.67 23.59 1.54
CA ASN A 55 10.10 23.99 0.19
C ASN A 55 9.02 23.69 -0.87
N ASN A 56 7.82 23.30 -0.48
CA ASN A 56 6.73 22.85 -1.34
C ASN A 56 7.05 21.59 -2.16
N ASN A 57 7.97 20.72 -1.71
CA ASN A 57 8.14 19.41 -2.31
C ASN A 57 7.00 18.50 -1.84
N LEU A 58 6.36 17.82 -2.81
CA LEU A 58 5.28 16.89 -2.55
C LEU A 58 5.84 15.47 -2.34
N TYR A 59 5.50 14.88 -1.22
CA TYR A 59 5.78 13.48 -0.90
C TYR A 59 4.48 12.69 -0.92
N ILE A 60 4.34 11.77 -1.86
CA ILE A 60 3.19 10.87 -1.94
C ILE A 60 3.40 9.75 -0.92
N ARG A 61 2.38 9.51 -0.08
CA ARG A 61 2.41 8.48 0.97
C ARG A 61 1.69 7.20 0.57
N GLY A 62 0.53 7.33 -0.06
CA GLY A 62 -0.27 6.18 -0.48
C GLY A 62 -1.67 6.57 -0.89
N ARG A 63 -2.57 5.60 -0.92
CA ARG A 63 -3.98 5.78 -1.27
C ARG A 63 -4.85 5.95 -0.03
N SER A 64 -5.78 6.89 -0.07
CA SER A 64 -6.73 7.07 1.05
C SER A 64 -7.58 5.81 1.30
N LYS A 65 -7.93 5.07 0.24
CA LYS A 65 -8.74 3.83 0.32
C LYS A 65 -7.98 2.62 0.86
N THR A 66 -6.66 2.63 0.85
CA THR A 66 -5.80 1.52 1.29
C THR A 66 -5.12 1.78 2.61
N MET A 67 -5.17 3.03 3.07
CA MET A 67 -4.64 3.42 4.38
C MET A 67 -5.32 2.63 5.50
N ILE A 68 -4.53 2.11 6.42
CA ILE A 68 -4.98 1.38 7.60
C ILE A 68 -4.80 2.30 8.81
N LEU A 69 -5.84 2.42 9.62
CA LEU A 69 -5.73 3.17 10.88
C LEU A 69 -5.28 2.21 11.99
N SER A 70 -4.10 2.46 12.55
CA SER A 70 -3.60 1.66 13.67
C SER A 70 -4.48 1.80 14.92
N SER A 71 -4.37 0.85 15.85
CA SER A 71 -5.08 0.91 17.13
C SER A 71 -4.69 2.13 17.99
N SER A 72 -3.55 2.74 17.71
CA SER A 72 -3.04 3.96 18.38
C SER A 72 -3.35 5.25 17.60
N GLY A 73 -4.14 5.16 16.53
CA GLY A 73 -4.59 6.32 15.75
C GLY A 73 -3.60 6.81 14.69
N GLN A 74 -2.48 6.10 14.45
CA GLN A 74 -1.56 6.45 13.36
C GLN A 74 -2.01 5.89 12.03
N ASN A 75 -1.74 6.64 10.97
CA ASN A 75 -1.98 6.23 9.60
C ASN A 75 -0.85 5.30 9.14
N ILE A 76 -1.21 4.11 8.67
CA ILE A 76 -0.31 3.12 8.09
C ILE A 76 -0.57 3.08 6.58
N PHE A 77 0.50 3.16 5.81
CA PHE A 77 0.47 3.06 4.35
C PHE A 77 1.04 1.70 3.92
N PRO A 78 0.18 0.73 3.62
CA PRO A 78 0.63 -0.63 3.25
C PRO A 78 1.64 -0.63 2.11
N GLU A 79 1.48 0.27 1.15
CA GLU A 79 2.35 0.38 -0.01
C GLU A 79 3.81 0.73 0.35
N GLU A 80 4.03 1.51 1.42
CA GLU A 80 5.39 1.82 1.90
C GLU A 80 6.07 0.58 2.50
N ILE A 81 5.30 -0.23 3.22
CA ILE A 81 5.79 -1.49 3.80
C ILE A 81 6.06 -2.52 2.70
N GLU A 82 5.14 -2.64 1.73
CA GLU A 82 5.27 -3.52 0.56
C GLU A 82 6.47 -3.15 -0.30
N ALA A 83 6.70 -1.85 -0.54
CA ALA A 83 7.87 -1.39 -1.28
C ALA A 83 9.19 -1.83 -0.62
N ARG A 84 9.26 -1.86 0.71
CA ARG A 84 10.42 -2.38 1.45
C ARG A 84 10.53 -3.90 1.31
N LEU A 85 9.41 -4.60 1.48
CA LEU A 85 9.35 -6.06 1.45
C LEU A 85 9.68 -6.60 0.06
N ASN A 86 9.20 -5.96 -1.01
CA ASN A 86 9.50 -6.32 -2.39
C ASN A 86 10.99 -6.15 -2.79
N ASN A 87 11.78 -5.44 -1.98
CA ASN A 87 13.24 -5.34 -2.17
C ASN A 87 14.01 -6.37 -1.31
N MET A 88 13.33 -7.27 -0.61
CA MET A 88 13.97 -8.29 0.22
C MET A 88 14.23 -9.60 -0.56
N PRO A 89 15.15 -10.44 -0.10
CA PRO A 89 15.50 -11.68 -0.79
C PRO A 89 14.29 -12.57 -1.06
N PHE A 90 14.16 -13.04 -2.28
CA PHE A 90 13.15 -13.99 -2.75
C PHE A 90 11.69 -13.53 -2.58
N VAL A 91 11.43 -12.24 -2.47
CA VAL A 91 10.10 -11.66 -2.52
C VAL A 91 9.85 -11.13 -3.93
N LEU A 92 8.91 -11.74 -4.66
CA LEU A 92 8.53 -11.27 -5.99
C LEU A 92 7.43 -10.22 -5.90
N GLU A 93 6.41 -10.48 -5.08
CA GLU A 93 5.30 -9.57 -4.81
C GLU A 93 4.84 -9.69 -3.37
N SER A 94 4.37 -8.61 -2.81
CA SER A 94 3.78 -8.61 -1.48
C SER A 94 2.51 -7.76 -1.40
N LEU A 95 1.66 -8.11 -0.45
CA LEU A 95 0.44 -7.40 -0.12
C LEU A 95 0.28 -7.35 1.39
N VAL A 96 0.27 -6.15 1.97
CA VAL A 96 0.06 -5.96 3.41
C VAL A 96 -1.40 -5.65 3.67
N ILE A 97 -2.01 -6.43 4.53
CA ILE A 97 -3.42 -6.31 4.93
C ILE A 97 -3.55 -6.29 6.45
N GLU A 98 -4.68 -5.81 6.93
CA GLU A 98 -5.03 -5.92 8.35
C GLU A 98 -5.89 -7.16 8.58
N ARG A 99 -5.48 -8.00 9.54
CA ARG A 99 -6.27 -9.11 10.07
C ARG A 99 -6.25 -9.09 11.60
N ASN A 100 -7.39 -9.18 12.22
CA ASN A 100 -7.51 -9.19 13.68
C ASN A 100 -6.72 -8.04 14.35
N LYS A 101 -6.78 -6.83 13.78
CA LYS A 101 -6.05 -5.63 14.22
C LYS A 101 -4.52 -5.78 14.20
N LYS A 102 -3.99 -6.68 13.40
CA LYS A 102 -2.55 -6.88 13.16
C LYS A 102 -2.27 -6.78 11.66
N LEU A 103 -1.09 -6.27 11.31
CA LEU A 103 -0.63 -6.29 9.94
C LEU A 103 -0.10 -7.69 9.60
N VAL A 104 -0.53 -8.21 8.47
CA VAL A 104 -0.08 -9.48 7.88
C VAL A 104 0.41 -9.19 6.47
N ALA A 105 1.59 -9.67 6.12
CA ALA A 105 2.10 -9.61 4.77
C ALA A 105 1.85 -10.94 4.05
N LEU A 106 1.07 -10.89 2.97
CA LEU A 106 0.98 -11.99 2.01
C LEU A 106 2.13 -11.82 1.03
N VAL A 107 2.90 -12.87 0.79
CA VAL A 107 4.08 -12.84 -0.08
C VAL A 107 3.99 -13.93 -1.12
N TYR A 108 4.09 -13.56 -2.39
CA TYR A 108 4.40 -14.47 -3.46
C TYR A 108 5.91 -14.48 -3.66
N ALA A 109 6.51 -15.65 -3.41
CA ALA A 109 7.97 -15.80 -3.45
C ALA A 109 8.49 -15.95 -4.90
N ASP A 110 9.74 -15.58 -5.10
CA ASP A 110 10.48 -15.83 -6.35
C ASP A 110 10.92 -17.31 -6.39
N TYR A 111 9.96 -18.18 -6.74
CA TYR A 111 10.21 -19.63 -6.82
C TYR A 111 11.26 -20.00 -7.87
N GLU A 112 11.39 -19.23 -8.95
CA GLU A 112 12.37 -19.46 -10.00
C GLU A 112 13.80 -19.26 -9.48
N ALA A 113 14.03 -18.19 -8.74
CA ALA A 113 15.30 -17.92 -8.07
C ALA A 113 15.58 -18.96 -6.96
N LEU A 114 14.57 -19.35 -6.18
CA LEU A 114 14.70 -20.37 -5.14
C LEU A 114 15.06 -21.73 -5.71
N ASP A 115 14.42 -22.15 -6.80
CA ASP A 115 14.72 -23.42 -7.50
C ASP A 115 16.15 -23.44 -8.05
N SER A 116 16.58 -22.34 -8.66
CA SER A 116 17.93 -22.23 -9.23
C SER A 116 19.03 -22.40 -8.19
N LEU A 117 18.75 -22.09 -6.92
CA LEU A 117 19.69 -22.19 -5.80
C LEU A 117 19.45 -23.45 -4.93
N GLY A 118 18.46 -24.28 -5.26
CA GLY A 118 18.12 -25.46 -4.46
C GLY A 118 17.49 -25.12 -3.09
N LEU A 119 16.90 -23.94 -2.96
CA LEU A 119 16.33 -23.44 -1.71
C LEU A 119 14.81 -23.57 -1.64
N ASN A 120 14.16 -24.09 -2.69
CA ASN A 120 12.71 -24.23 -2.76
C ASN A 120 12.23 -25.46 -1.96
N ASN A 121 12.33 -25.38 -0.65
CA ASN A 121 11.78 -26.35 0.28
C ASN A 121 11.17 -25.61 1.49
N PRO A 122 10.20 -26.21 2.22
CA PRO A 122 9.45 -25.53 3.28
C PRO A 122 10.32 -24.97 4.42
N GLU A 123 11.42 -25.62 4.76
CA GLU A 123 12.31 -25.23 5.84
C GLU A 123 13.11 -23.97 5.48
N ASN A 124 13.72 -23.97 4.29
CA ASN A 124 14.45 -22.79 3.78
C ASN A 124 13.53 -21.60 3.56
N LEU A 125 12.36 -21.83 2.93
CA LEU A 125 11.37 -20.79 2.71
C LEU A 125 10.94 -20.13 4.03
N LYS A 126 10.66 -20.95 5.05
CA LYS A 126 10.31 -20.43 6.38
C LYS A 126 11.45 -19.58 6.95
N THR A 127 12.68 -20.09 6.92
CA THR A 127 13.85 -19.38 7.46
C THR A 127 14.04 -18.04 6.76
N ILE A 128 13.99 -18.01 5.41
CA ILE A 128 14.12 -16.79 4.62
C ILE A 128 13.03 -15.77 4.97
N MET A 129 11.77 -16.21 5.06
CA MET A 129 10.67 -15.31 5.38
C MET A 129 10.71 -14.80 6.84
N ASP A 130 11.19 -15.60 7.78
CA ASP A 130 11.40 -15.18 9.17
C ASP A 130 12.53 -14.12 9.27
N GLU A 131 13.60 -14.28 8.50
CA GLU A 131 14.68 -13.28 8.39
C GLU A 131 14.19 -11.98 7.71
N ASN A 132 13.42 -12.09 6.63
CA ASN A 132 12.80 -10.95 5.97
C ASN A 132 11.85 -10.21 6.92
N LEU A 133 11.01 -10.91 7.66
CA LEU A 133 10.11 -10.32 8.66
C LEU A 133 10.89 -9.55 9.73
N LYS A 134 11.95 -10.13 10.25
CA LYS A 134 12.82 -9.49 11.24
C LYS A 134 13.48 -8.23 10.68
N SER A 135 14.02 -8.32 9.48
CA SER A 135 14.66 -7.19 8.79
C SER A 135 13.67 -6.06 8.51
N LEU A 136 12.47 -6.40 7.99
CA LEU A 136 11.38 -5.45 7.77
C LEU A 136 11.02 -4.72 9.07
N ASN A 137 10.74 -5.48 10.13
CA ASN A 137 10.30 -4.93 11.42
C ASN A 137 11.36 -4.07 12.13
N ASN A 138 12.64 -4.20 11.76
CA ASN A 138 13.71 -3.32 12.23
C ASN A 138 13.79 -2.01 11.42
N SER A 139 13.16 -1.94 10.25
CA SER A 139 13.21 -0.79 9.33
C SER A 139 11.97 0.08 9.34
N VAL A 140 10.91 -0.33 10.03
CA VAL A 140 9.62 0.36 10.10
C VAL A 140 9.32 0.86 11.52
N ALA A 141 8.38 1.80 11.64
CA ALA A 141 7.94 2.30 12.94
C ALA A 141 7.22 1.20 13.77
N ALA A 142 7.13 1.39 15.07
CA ALA A 142 6.57 0.37 15.97
C ALA A 142 5.11 0.00 15.63
N TYR A 143 4.33 0.96 15.16
CA TYR A 143 2.93 0.77 14.76
C TYR A 143 2.75 0.16 13.36
N GLU A 144 3.81 0.13 12.55
CA GLU A 144 3.85 -0.46 11.20
C GLU A 144 4.35 -1.90 11.19
N LYS A 145 4.72 -2.44 12.36
CA LYS A 145 5.28 -3.79 12.44
C LYS A 145 4.30 -4.83 11.94
N VAL A 146 4.78 -5.66 11.04
CA VAL A 146 4.08 -6.82 10.50
C VAL A 146 4.18 -7.97 11.50
N SER A 147 3.05 -8.63 11.79
CA SER A 147 2.99 -9.73 12.74
C SER A 147 3.52 -11.04 12.17
N GLN A 148 3.29 -11.27 10.88
CA GLN A 148 3.74 -12.48 10.18
C GLN A 148 3.82 -12.24 8.68
N ILE A 149 4.67 -13.01 8.00
CA ILE A 149 4.64 -13.21 6.57
C ILE A 149 3.93 -14.53 6.31
N GLN A 150 2.92 -14.50 5.44
CA GLN A 150 2.21 -15.68 4.96
C GLN A 150 2.52 -15.85 3.48
N LEU A 151 3.08 -17.01 3.11
CA LEU A 151 3.30 -17.34 1.70
C LEU A 151 1.97 -17.50 0.98
N TYR A 152 1.85 -16.83 -0.17
CA TYR A 152 0.69 -16.95 -1.04
C TYR A 152 1.05 -17.87 -2.22
N PRO A 153 0.20 -18.85 -2.56
CA PRO A 153 0.60 -19.96 -3.45
C PRO A 153 0.71 -19.57 -4.92
N THR A 154 0.10 -18.47 -5.32
CA THR A 154 0.04 -18.01 -6.72
C THR A 154 0.31 -16.52 -6.81
N GLU A 155 0.60 -16.02 -8.02
CA GLU A 155 0.65 -14.58 -8.27
C GLU A 155 -0.68 -13.92 -7.88
N PHE A 156 -0.57 -12.66 -7.39
CA PHE A 156 -1.77 -11.88 -7.08
C PHE A 156 -2.51 -11.47 -8.36
N GLU A 157 -3.84 -11.48 -8.29
CA GLU A 157 -4.65 -10.91 -9.38
C GLU A 157 -4.42 -9.41 -9.52
N LYS A 158 -4.22 -8.97 -10.76
CA LYS A 158 -3.88 -7.60 -11.09
C LYS A 158 -4.92 -6.95 -11.99
N THR A 159 -5.02 -5.65 -11.88
CA THR A 159 -5.71 -4.82 -12.85
C THR A 159 -4.93 -4.74 -14.18
N PRO A 160 -5.52 -4.26 -15.29
CA PRO A 160 -4.79 -4.01 -16.54
C PRO A 160 -3.56 -3.07 -16.36
N LYS A 161 -3.55 -2.24 -15.32
CA LYS A 161 -2.42 -1.37 -14.94
C LYS A 161 -1.37 -2.07 -14.05
N ARG A 162 -1.46 -3.38 -13.91
CA ARG A 162 -0.59 -4.23 -13.06
C ARG A 162 -0.62 -3.93 -11.56
N SER A 163 -1.63 -3.24 -11.05
CA SER A 163 -1.84 -3.05 -9.62
C SER A 163 -2.59 -4.25 -9.04
N ILE A 164 -2.18 -4.76 -7.89
CA ILE A 164 -2.85 -5.88 -7.19
C ILE A 164 -4.28 -5.47 -6.82
N LYS A 165 -5.25 -6.35 -7.07
CA LYS A 165 -6.65 -6.17 -6.70
C LYS A 165 -6.84 -6.47 -5.20
N ARG A 166 -6.39 -5.57 -4.34
CA ARG A 166 -6.38 -5.72 -2.87
C ARG A 166 -7.69 -6.21 -2.29
N TYR A 167 -8.82 -5.75 -2.83
CA TYR A 167 -10.16 -6.10 -2.34
C TYR A 167 -10.47 -7.60 -2.36
N LEU A 168 -9.74 -8.40 -3.17
CA LEU A 168 -9.89 -9.85 -3.21
C LEU A 168 -9.24 -10.55 -2.01
N TYR A 169 -8.34 -9.87 -1.31
CA TYR A 169 -7.48 -10.46 -0.27
C TYR A 169 -7.81 -9.99 1.14
N ASN A 170 -8.59 -8.92 1.29
CA ASN A 170 -8.96 -8.35 2.59
C ASN A 170 -9.84 -9.28 3.45
N SER A 171 -10.54 -10.23 2.82
CA SER A 171 -11.50 -11.14 3.47
C SER A 171 -11.08 -12.62 3.45
N ILE A 172 -9.85 -12.94 3.02
CA ILE A 172 -9.38 -14.33 3.02
C ILE A 172 -9.22 -14.76 4.49
N ALA A 173 -10.07 -15.74 4.90
CA ALA A 173 -9.95 -16.36 6.21
C ALA A 173 -8.60 -17.09 6.35
N GLU A 174 -8.11 -17.23 7.58
CA GLU A 174 -6.99 -18.12 7.88
C GLU A 174 -7.45 -19.57 7.59
N ASP A 175 -6.82 -20.24 6.63
CA ASP A 175 -6.85 -21.68 6.48
C ASP A 175 -5.78 -22.34 7.37
#